data_1618b80a2aaadfc17da7baf3420456dc
#
_entry.id   1618b80a2aaadfc17da7baf3420456dc
#
_cell.length_a   1.000
_cell.length_b   1.000
_cell.length_c   1.000
_cell.angle_alpha   90.00
_cell.angle_beta   90.00
_cell.angle_gamma   90.00
#
_symmetry.space_group_name_H-M   'P 1'
#
loop_
_entity.id
_entity.type
_entity.pdbx_description
1 polymer ?
#
loop_
_entity_poly.entity_id
_entity_poly.type
_entity_poly.pdbx_seq_one_letter_code
_entity_poly.pdbx_strand_id
1 'polypeptide(L)'
;MKIKDIASKTDTPASTLRYYEKRGLLPTISRESGQRVYGESMLWRVNFINAAKATGFTLEEIKTLFQQADNKGNWRLAATQKLDEIQKQILQLQNMHSALSHVVEQDCLDDGIAMFAQKPALSSVNRHLHNLPSSR
;
A
#
# COMPACT_ATOMS: atom_id res chain seq x y z
N MET A 1 17.35 19.11 -8.34
CA MET A 1 18.03 17.81 -8.31
C MET A 1 17.88 17.11 -9.65
N LYS A 2 18.85 16.33 -10.00
CA LYS A 2 18.77 15.53 -11.21
C LYS A 2 18.14 14.18 -10.89
N ILE A 3 17.75 13.47 -11.96
CA ILE A 3 17.04 12.20 -11.76
C ILE A 3 17.85 11.20 -10.93
N LYS A 4 19.18 11.18 -11.09
CA LYS A 4 19.99 10.27 -10.30
C LYS A 4 19.99 10.61 -8.82
N ASP A 5 19.81 11.89 -8.49
CA ASP A 5 19.72 12.29 -7.08
C ASP A 5 18.43 11.81 -6.48
N ILE A 6 17.33 11.95 -7.21
CA ILE A 6 16.03 11.44 -6.77
C ILE A 6 16.09 9.92 -6.62
N ALA A 7 16.66 9.25 -7.60
CA ALA A 7 16.79 7.79 -7.59
C ALA A 7 17.54 7.33 -6.33
N SER A 8 18.64 7.99 -6.03
CA SER A 8 19.45 7.63 -4.87
C SER A 8 18.70 7.89 -3.56
N LYS A 9 18.06 9.07 -3.45
CA LYS A 9 17.40 9.45 -2.20
C LYS A 9 16.12 8.69 -1.93
N THR A 10 15.48 8.17 -2.98
CA THR A 10 14.23 7.41 -2.82
C THR A 10 14.43 5.92 -3.02
N ASP A 11 15.68 5.50 -3.26
CA ASP A 11 15.99 4.10 -3.54
C ASP A 11 15.11 3.56 -4.66
N THR A 12 14.98 4.34 -5.73
CA THR A 12 14.12 4.02 -6.86
C THR A 12 14.94 4.13 -8.14
N PRO A 13 14.97 3.08 -8.97
CA PRO A 13 15.73 3.16 -10.21
C PRO A 13 15.26 4.30 -11.10
N ALA A 14 16.20 4.92 -11.82
CA ALA A 14 15.86 6.01 -12.72
C ALA A 14 14.84 5.59 -13.77
N SER A 15 14.91 4.32 -14.23
CA SER A 15 13.95 3.81 -15.20
C SER A 15 12.53 3.80 -14.63
N THR A 16 12.40 3.47 -13.36
CA THR A 16 11.10 3.51 -12.69
C THR A 16 10.57 4.94 -12.58
N LEU A 17 11.46 5.87 -12.27
CA LEU A 17 11.05 7.28 -12.19
C LEU A 17 10.57 7.79 -13.55
N ARG A 18 11.25 7.42 -14.63
CA ARG A 18 10.82 7.78 -15.96
C ARG A 18 9.49 7.13 -16.30
N TYR A 19 9.26 5.91 -15.84
CA TYR A 19 7.99 5.23 -16.02
C TYR A 19 6.87 5.97 -15.30
N TYR A 20 7.12 6.38 -14.06
CA TYR A 20 6.12 7.15 -13.30
C TYR A 20 5.79 8.45 -14.02
N GLU A 21 6.80 9.12 -14.55
CA GLU A 21 6.58 10.35 -15.29
C GLU A 21 5.73 10.10 -16.54
N LYS A 22 6.07 9.03 -17.26
CA LYS A 22 5.34 8.66 -18.47
C LYS A 22 3.88 8.33 -18.18
N ARG A 23 3.62 7.70 -17.03
CA ARG A 23 2.27 7.33 -16.64
C ARG A 23 1.50 8.51 -16.02
N GLY A 24 2.11 9.67 -15.91
CA GLY A 24 1.44 10.85 -15.40
C GLY A 24 1.40 10.94 -13.89
N LEU A 25 2.20 10.15 -13.20
CA LEU A 25 2.25 10.19 -11.74
C LEU A 25 3.14 11.31 -11.23
N LEU A 26 4.11 11.72 -12.02
CA LEU A 26 4.99 12.83 -11.69
C LEU A 26 4.73 13.94 -12.68
N PRO A 27 4.76 15.20 -12.23
CA PRO A 27 4.54 16.32 -13.14
C PRO A 27 5.68 16.44 -14.15
N THR A 28 5.37 17.05 -15.28
CA THR A 28 6.37 17.36 -16.27
C THR A 28 7.34 18.36 -15.68
N ILE A 29 8.61 18.13 -15.88
CA ILE A 29 9.65 18.96 -15.28
C ILE A 29 10.42 19.70 -16.35
N SER A 30 11.06 20.79 -15.92
CA SER A 30 11.92 21.53 -16.80
C SER A 30 13.24 20.80 -17.00
N ARG A 31 14.00 21.25 -17.99
CA ARG A 31 15.32 20.70 -18.27
C ARG A 31 16.35 21.83 -18.23
N GLU A 32 17.51 21.49 -17.69
CA GLU A 32 18.66 22.37 -17.73
C GLU A 32 19.75 21.64 -18.48
N SER A 33 20.28 22.30 -19.51
CA SER A 33 21.33 21.72 -20.34
C SER A 33 20.94 20.33 -20.84
N GLY A 34 19.69 20.17 -21.24
CA GLY A 34 19.18 18.91 -21.77
C GLY A 34 18.88 17.84 -20.73
N GLN A 35 19.11 18.12 -19.45
CA GLN A 35 18.85 17.16 -18.39
C GLN A 35 17.62 17.56 -17.59
N ARG A 36 16.91 16.53 -17.08
CA ARG A 36 15.75 16.76 -16.23
C ARG A 36 16.18 17.26 -14.87
N VAL A 37 15.50 18.30 -14.40
CA VAL A 37 15.76 18.89 -13.08
C VAL A 37 14.50 18.76 -12.25
N TYR A 38 14.63 18.17 -11.06
CA TYR A 38 13.51 17.89 -10.17
C TYR A 38 13.60 18.75 -8.92
N GLY A 39 12.45 19.26 -8.45
CA GLY A 39 12.40 19.96 -7.18
C GLY A 39 12.29 18.95 -6.02
N GLU A 40 12.49 19.47 -4.82
CA GLU A 40 12.46 18.60 -3.64
C GLU A 40 11.09 18.02 -3.34
N SER A 41 10.04 18.67 -3.79
CA SER A 41 8.69 18.11 -3.65
C SER A 41 8.56 16.76 -4.33
N MET A 42 9.42 16.47 -5.29
CA MET A 42 9.42 15.17 -5.94
C MET A 42 9.80 14.05 -5.00
N LEU A 43 10.68 14.31 -4.04
CA LEU A 43 11.06 13.28 -3.08
C LEU A 43 9.84 12.75 -2.34
N TRP A 44 9.02 13.67 -1.85
CA TRP A 44 7.80 13.29 -1.16
C TRP A 44 6.88 12.48 -2.08
N ARG A 45 6.73 12.97 -3.30
CA ARG A 45 5.81 12.34 -4.24
C ARG A 45 6.24 10.92 -4.59
N VAL A 46 7.52 10.73 -4.87
CA VAL A 46 8.05 9.41 -5.21
C VAL A 46 7.94 8.47 -4.01
N ASN A 47 8.30 8.95 -2.82
CA ASN A 47 8.19 8.13 -1.62
C ASN A 47 6.74 7.72 -1.37
N PHE A 48 5.80 8.63 -1.57
CA PHE A 48 4.38 8.31 -1.43
C PHE A 48 3.96 7.24 -2.42
N ILE A 49 4.38 7.37 -3.69
CA ILE A 49 4.03 6.38 -4.71
C ILE A 49 4.55 4.99 -4.31
N ASN A 50 5.81 4.94 -3.89
CA ASN A 50 6.43 3.67 -3.53
C ASN A 50 5.71 3.03 -2.35
N ALA A 51 5.40 3.81 -1.32
CA ALA A 51 4.70 3.30 -0.15
C ALA A 51 3.29 2.83 -0.51
N ALA A 52 2.58 3.59 -1.32
CA ALA A 52 1.23 3.23 -1.72
C ALA A 52 1.21 1.94 -2.53
N LYS A 53 2.16 1.78 -3.45
CA LYS A 53 2.25 0.53 -4.22
C LYS A 53 2.52 -0.66 -3.30
N ALA A 54 3.40 -0.46 -2.34
CA ALA A 54 3.75 -1.55 -1.41
C ALA A 54 2.55 -2.00 -0.58
N THR A 55 1.57 -1.13 -0.39
CA THR A 55 0.38 -1.45 0.39
C THR A 55 -0.84 -1.78 -0.46
N GLY A 56 -0.64 -1.96 -1.77
CA GLY A 56 -1.72 -2.48 -2.62
C GLY A 56 -2.46 -1.47 -3.46
N PHE A 57 -2.03 -0.20 -3.46
CA PHE A 57 -2.63 0.78 -4.37
C PHE A 57 -2.21 0.48 -5.79
N THR A 58 -3.14 0.63 -6.73
CA THR A 58 -2.78 0.59 -8.14
C THR A 58 -2.24 1.95 -8.56
N LEU A 59 -1.48 1.98 -9.65
CA LEU A 59 -0.98 3.24 -10.18
C LEU A 59 -2.13 4.17 -10.56
N GLU A 60 -3.23 3.62 -11.06
CA GLU A 60 -4.39 4.43 -11.42
C GLU A 60 -5.03 5.07 -10.18
N GLU A 61 -5.11 4.33 -9.09
CA GLU A 61 -5.63 4.90 -7.85
C GLU A 61 -4.76 6.03 -7.33
N ILE A 62 -3.44 5.84 -7.40
CA ILE A 62 -2.50 6.88 -6.97
C ILE A 62 -2.63 8.11 -7.86
N LYS A 63 -2.72 7.91 -9.15
CA LYS A 63 -2.86 9.00 -10.11
C LYS A 63 -4.13 9.80 -9.84
N THR A 64 -5.24 9.10 -9.57
CA THR A 64 -6.51 9.75 -9.27
C THR A 64 -6.40 10.61 -8.02
N LEU A 65 -5.76 10.09 -6.96
CA LEU A 65 -5.57 10.86 -5.75
C LEU A 65 -4.77 12.14 -6.01
N PHE A 66 -3.69 12.03 -6.78
CA PHE A 66 -2.87 13.21 -7.09
C PHE A 66 -3.65 14.22 -7.91
N GLN A 67 -4.41 13.76 -8.90
CA GLN A 67 -5.19 14.65 -9.74
C GLN A 67 -6.24 15.39 -8.93
N GLN A 68 -6.91 14.69 -8.04
CA GLN A 68 -7.93 15.31 -7.21
C GLN A 68 -7.31 16.30 -6.24
N ALA A 69 -6.18 15.96 -5.65
CA ALA A 69 -5.49 16.87 -4.75
C ALA A 69 -4.99 18.11 -5.48
N ASP A 70 -4.36 17.92 -6.65
CA ASP A 70 -3.81 19.02 -7.42
C ASP A 70 -4.90 19.97 -7.89
N ASN A 71 -6.08 19.46 -8.21
CA ASN A 71 -7.20 20.25 -8.70
C ASN A 71 -8.15 20.66 -7.58
N LYS A 72 -7.76 20.45 -6.33
CA LYS A 72 -8.59 20.75 -5.16
C LYS A 72 -9.94 20.06 -5.26
N GLY A 73 -9.94 18.85 -5.83
CA GLY A 73 -11.13 18.06 -5.97
C GLY A 73 -11.45 17.26 -4.72
N ASN A 74 -12.20 16.22 -4.90
CA ASN A 74 -12.77 15.46 -3.80
C ASN A 74 -11.81 14.37 -3.29
N TRP A 75 -10.55 14.76 -3.12
CA TRP A 75 -9.52 13.79 -2.71
C TRP A 75 -9.79 13.22 -1.32
N ARG A 76 -10.44 14.01 -0.45
CA ARG A 76 -10.73 13.55 0.90
C ARG A 76 -11.63 12.33 0.91
N LEU A 77 -12.65 12.33 0.05
CA LEU A 77 -13.56 11.19 -0.03
C LEU A 77 -12.82 9.94 -0.47
N ALA A 78 -12.02 10.06 -1.54
CA ALA A 78 -11.26 8.91 -2.05
C ALA A 78 -10.27 8.41 -0.99
N ALA A 79 -9.58 9.33 -0.32
CA ALA A 79 -8.62 8.96 0.72
C ALA A 79 -9.32 8.28 1.89
N THR A 80 -10.48 8.80 2.29
CA THR A 80 -11.24 8.21 3.40
C THR A 80 -11.69 6.79 3.07
N GLN A 81 -12.14 6.57 1.84
CA GLN A 81 -12.54 5.23 1.41
C GLN A 81 -11.35 4.28 1.45
N LYS A 82 -10.19 4.74 1.02
CA LYS A 82 -8.99 3.91 1.04
C LYS A 82 -8.55 3.63 2.48
N LEU A 83 -8.67 4.61 3.37
CA LEU A 83 -8.39 4.40 4.78
C LEU A 83 -9.25 3.28 5.35
N ASP A 84 -10.53 3.25 4.99
CA ASP A 84 -11.44 2.21 5.45
C ASP A 84 -11.00 0.83 4.94
N GLU A 85 -10.62 0.75 3.66
CA GLU A 85 -10.14 -0.51 3.10
C GLU A 85 -8.87 -0.99 3.79
N ILE A 86 -7.95 -0.07 4.05
CA ILE A 86 -6.70 -0.41 4.74
C ILE A 86 -6.99 -0.90 6.16
N GLN A 87 -7.92 -0.25 6.86
CA GLN A 87 -8.29 -0.67 8.21
C GLN A 87 -8.83 -2.10 8.20
N LYS A 88 -9.64 -2.44 7.21
CA LYS A 88 -10.14 -3.80 7.07
C LYS A 88 -9.01 -4.80 6.82
N GLN A 89 -8.03 -4.43 6.00
CA GLN A 89 -6.87 -5.28 5.74
C GLN A 89 -6.05 -5.49 7.01
N ILE A 90 -5.87 -4.42 7.80
CA ILE A 90 -5.16 -4.53 9.07
C ILE A 90 -5.84 -5.54 9.98
N LEU A 91 -7.17 -5.45 10.09
CA LEU A 91 -7.93 -6.37 10.94
C LEU A 91 -7.79 -7.81 10.45
N GLN A 92 -7.88 -8.02 9.14
CA GLN A 92 -7.72 -9.35 8.57
C GLN A 92 -6.35 -9.93 8.88
N LEU A 93 -5.30 -9.12 8.75
CA LEU A 93 -3.94 -9.55 9.05
C LEU A 93 -3.75 -9.85 10.51
N GLN A 94 -4.34 -9.03 11.39
CA GLN A 94 -4.29 -9.28 12.83
C GLN A 94 -4.97 -10.60 13.19
N ASN A 95 -6.10 -10.88 12.56
CA ASN A 95 -6.81 -12.13 12.81
C ASN A 95 -5.99 -13.33 12.36
N MET A 96 -5.37 -13.25 11.20
CA MET A 96 -4.51 -14.33 10.71
C MET A 96 -3.29 -14.50 11.60
N HIS A 97 -2.71 -13.41 12.04
CA HIS A 97 -1.57 -13.46 12.94
C HIS A 97 -1.93 -14.20 14.22
N SER A 98 -3.10 -13.88 14.79
CA SER A 98 -3.56 -14.52 16.01
C SER A 98 -3.78 -16.03 15.80
N ALA A 99 -4.39 -16.39 14.67
CA ALA A 99 -4.66 -17.79 14.36
C ALA A 99 -3.37 -18.60 14.23
N LEU A 100 -2.40 -18.04 13.48
CA LEU A 100 -1.13 -18.74 13.31
C LEU A 100 -0.35 -18.82 14.62
N SER A 101 -0.39 -17.77 15.42
CA SER A 101 0.27 -17.76 16.71
C SER A 101 -0.27 -18.85 17.61
N HIS A 102 -1.59 -19.02 17.59
CA HIS A 102 -2.21 -20.08 18.38
C HIS A 102 -1.72 -21.45 17.95
N VAL A 103 -1.69 -21.71 16.64
CA VAL A 103 -1.22 -22.99 16.12
C VAL A 103 0.22 -23.26 16.55
N VAL A 104 1.06 -22.26 16.42
CA VAL A 104 2.49 -22.41 16.77
C VAL A 104 2.66 -22.66 18.25
N GLU A 105 1.99 -21.86 19.09
CA GLU A 105 2.15 -21.94 20.54
C GLU A 105 1.62 -23.24 21.12
N GLN A 106 0.53 -23.73 20.56
CA GLN A 106 -0.10 -24.96 21.06
C GLN A 106 0.50 -26.21 20.46
N ASP A 107 1.43 -26.06 19.50
CA ASP A 107 2.01 -27.20 18.79
C ASP A 107 0.92 -28.13 18.28
N CYS A 108 -0.15 -27.54 17.75
CA CYS A 108 -1.32 -28.29 17.28
C CYS A 108 -1.56 -28.02 15.80
N LEU A 109 -0.51 -28.16 15.01
CA LEU A 109 -0.57 -27.82 13.59
C LEU A 109 -1.69 -28.56 12.87
N ASP A 110 -1.80 -29.86 13.10
CA ASP A 110 -2.81 -30.67 12.44
C ASP A 110 -4.20 -30.20 12.81
N ASP A 111 -4.43 -29.99 14.11
CA ASP A 111 -5.74 -29.53 14.58
C ASP A 111 -6.03 -28.12 14.05
N GLY A 112 -5.02 -27.26 14.02
CA GLY A 112 -5.19 -25.91 13.54
C GLY A 112 -5.55 -25.87 12.07
N ILE A 113 -4.90 -26.68 11.27
CA ILE A 113 -5.20 -26.74 9.84
C ILE A 113 -6.59 -27.31 9.62
N ALA A 114 -6.96 -28.33 10.35
CA ALA A 114 -8.29 -28.91 10.24
C ALA A 114 -9.36 -27.87 10.57
N MET A 115 -9.11 -27.04 11.59
CA MET A 115 -10.02 -25.99 11.97
C MET A 115 -10.22 -24.97 10.83
N PHE A 116 -9.15 -24.57 10.20
CA PHE A 116 -9.23 -23.64 9.06
C PHE A 116 -9.97 -24.29 7.90
N ALA A 117 -9.70 -25.54 7.62
CA ALA A 117 -10.33 -26.24 6.52
C ALA A 117 -11.84 -26.39 6.72
N GLN A 118 -12.27 -26.48 7.96
CA GLN A 118 -13.69 -26.64 8.27
C GLN A 118 -14.46 -25.33 8.23
N LYS A 119 -13.78 -24.22 8.35
CA LYS A 119 -14.43 -22.92 8.38
C LYS A 119 -14.50 -22.35 6.98
N PRO A 120 -15.68 -22.26 6.42
CA PRO A 120 -15.78 -21.61 5.12
C PRO A 120 -15.45 -20.16 5.28
N ALA A 121 -14.44 -19.73 4.60
CA ALA A 121 -14.15 -18.36 4.50
C ALA A 121 -13.66 -17.70 5.73
N LEU A 122 -13.51 -18.27 6.80
CA LEU A 122 -13.01 -17.55 7.96
C LEU A 122 -13.66 -16.21 8.13
N SER A 123 -14.65 -16.05 7.38
CA SER A 123 -15.28 -14.81 7.52
C SER A 123 -16.30 -14.92 8.54
N SER A 124 -16.08 -15.54 8.43
CA SER A 124 -16.59 -15.30 9.27
C SER A 124 -15.76 -15.07 10.08
N VAL A 125 -15.10 -14.74 9.68
CA VAL A 125 -14.35 -14.51 10.33
C VAL A 125 -14.41 -13.60 10.79
N ASN A 126 -14.95 -13.33 10.72
CA ASN A 126 -15.02 -12.60 11.29
C ASN A 126 -15.74 -12.81 12.25
N ARG A 127 -16.12 -13.64 12.60
CA ARG A 127 -16.36 -14.04 13.51
C ARG A 127 -15.82 -14.65 14.24
N HIS A 128 -15.38 -14.98 13.95
CA HIS A 128 -14.70 -15.61 14.44
C HIS A 128 -13.94 -15.45 14.72
N LEU A 129 -13.88 -15.06 14.23
CA LEU A 129 -13.14 -14.90 14.45
C LEU A 129 -13.19 -14.36 15.21
N HIS A 130 -13.88 -14.06 15.43
CA HIS A 130 -13.90 -13.82 16.25
C HIS A 130 -14.07 -14.54 17.14
N ASN A 131 -14.32 -15.26 16.82
CA ASN A 131 -14.16 -16.07 17.51
C ASN A 131 -13.20 -16.58 17.77
N LEU A 132 -12.70 -16.33 17.23
CA LEU A 132 -11.66 -16.76 17.31
C LEU A 132 -11.02 -16.38 18.16
N PRO A 133 -10.66 -16.59 18.62
CA PRO A 133 -9.95 -16.22 19.44
C PRO A 133 -9.31 -15.52 19.49
N SER A 134 -9.48 -15.00 19.54
CA SER A 134 -8.86 -14.46 19.60
C SER A 134 -8.25 -14.23 20.17
N SER A 135 -8.31 -13.91 20.19
CA SER A 135 -7.66 -13.73 20.55
C SER A 135 -7.16 -13.59 21.20
N ARG A 136 -7.18 -13.54 21.34
CA ARG A 136 -6.65 -13.53 21.81
C ARG A 136 -6.26 -13.11 22.30
#